data_7417189d6256af201c020355bbc565be
#
_entry.id   7417189d6256af201c020355bbc565be
#
_cell.length_a   1.000
_cell.length_b   1.000
_cell.length_c   1.000
_cell.angle_alpha   90.00
_cell.angle_beta   90.00
_cell.angle_gamma   90.00
#
_symmetry.space_group_name_H-M   'P 1'
#
loop_
_entity.id
_entity.type
_entity.pdbx_description
1 polymer ?
#
loop_
_entity_poly.entity_id
_entity_poly.type
_entity_poly.pdbx_seq_one_letter_code
_entity_poly.pdbx_strand_id
1 'polypeptide(L)'
;MTDTNSFPCKFLLVGFDGLRPCDITPDVMPNLARFRDESHTWENYLASFPTETYVNHPVIFSGFRPNGHGLIANSFYCPELKGKAQLFCGWDTESVIAQDEARPEGLYAVPDMAELLAQKGKTMRVLCANSAGSTRLQNMHADRYPGHLNACIHALEKAIPINERNRLLQHSPATMPLTFPDFAAQSEMLDILFRDELNNGVQNLADMTVFWIGEPDHSSHEIGLKSELTERARTHADKLFGRIYDWWLKEGRSRNVQLVTMSDHGHGEIAGHVDFAGILRQAGCTVVTDQEILGGADPSDAEMVLVGDYTAGLWVKDNSVENLTKIAQILTSDPSVGLVFSQP
;
A
#
# COMPACT_ATOMS: atom_id res chain seq x y z
N MET A 1 -43.44 3.79 13.01
CA MET A 1 -43.08 2.37 12.84
C MET A 1 -41.59 2.34 12.57
N THR A 2 -40.80 2.06 13.57
CA THR A 2 -39.34 1.85 13.43
C THR A 2 -39.16 0.51 12.74
N ASP A 3 -38.60 0.54 11.56
CA ASP A 3 -38.26 -0.66 10.78
C ASP A 3 -37.18 -1.43 11.53
N THR A 4 -37.61 -2.44 12.31
CA THR A 4 -36.76 -3.20 13.24
C THR A 4 -35.93 -4.28 12.55
N ASN A 5 -35.84 -4.26 11.21
CA ASN A 5 -35.13 -5.26 10.41
C ASN A 5 -34.03 -4.69 9.50
N SER A 6 -33.48 -3.50 9.77
CA SER A 6 -32.34 -3.02 8.99
C SER A 6 -31.04 -3.68 9.49
N PHE A 7 -30.39 -4.48 8.65
CA PHE A 7 -29.05 -4.96 8.92
C PHE A 7 -28.09 -3.77 9.13
N PRO A 8 -27.15 -3.84 10.09
CA PRO A 8 -26.14 -2.81 10.24
C PRO A 8 -25.35 -2.67 8.94
N CYS A 9 -25.02 -1.43 8.56
CA CYS A 9 -24.21 -1.17 7.38
C CYS A 9 -22.82 -1.72 7.57
N LYS A 10 -22.34 -2.51 6.60
CA LYS A 10 -20.99 -3.06 6.56
C LYS A 10 -20.33 -2.69 5.23
N PHE A 11 -19.02 -2.66 5.21
CA PHE A 11 -18.24 -2.32 4.02
C PHE A 11 -17.35 -3.49 3.62
N LEU A 12 -17.34 -3.79 2.33
CA LEU A 12 -16.37 -4.67 1.69
C LEU A 12 -15.60 -3.84 0.66
N LEU A 13 -14.35 -3.52 0.97
CA LEU A 13 -13.44 -2.80 0.10
C LEU A 13 -12.58 -3.80 -0.66
N VAL A 14 -12.60 -3.73 -1.98
CA VAL A 14 -11.67 -4.47 -2.85
C VAL A 14 -10.71 -3.48 -3.48
N GLY A 15 -9.45 -3.54 -3.09
CA GLY A 15 -8.37 -2.73 -3.63
C GLY A 15 -7.61 -3.47 -4.73
N PHE A 16 -7.16 -2.72 -5.73
CA PHE A 16 -6.29 -3.19 -6.80
C PHE A 16 -5.05 -2.31 -6.84
N ASP A 17 -3.88 -2.88 -6.61
CA ASP A 17 -2.64 -2.11 -6.63
C ASP A 17 -2.27 -1.71 -8.06
N GLY A 18 -1.97 -0.43 -8.27
CA GLY A 18 -1.49 0.11 -9.53
C GLY A 18 -2.47 0.05 -10.71
N LEU A 19 -3.77 -0.23 -10.47
CA LEU A 19 -4.76 -0.36 -11.54
C LEU A 19 -5.20 1.00 -12.09
N ARG A 20 -5.07 1.18 -13.40
CA ARG A 20 -5.48 2.41 -14.09
C ARG A 20 -6.92 2.31 -14.59
N PRO A 21 -7.69 3.42 -14.63
CA PRO A 21 -9.04 3.43 -15.19
C PRO A 21 -9.12 2.92 -16.64
N CYS A 22 -8.09 3.19 -17.46
CA CYS A 22 -8.04 2.75 -18.84
C CYS A 22 -7.83 1.22 -19.02
N ASP A 23 -7.39 0.53 -17.98
CA ASP A 23 -7.24 -0.94 -18.01
C ASP A 23 -8.57 -1.67 -17.78
N ILE A 24 -9.57 -0.97 -17.25
CA ILE A 24 -10.89 -1.53 -16.94
C ILE A 24 -11.73 -1.51 -18.22
N THR A 25 -11.53 -2.52 -19.06
CA THR A 25 -12.28 -2.71 -20.32
C THR A 25 -13.12 -3.97 -20.27
N PRO A 26 -14.23 -4.05 -21.03
CA PRO A 26 -15.06 -5.26 -21.08
C PRO A 26 -14.31 -6.50 -21.56
N ASP A 27 -13.25 -6.34 -22.36
CA ASP A 27 -12.47 -7.46 -22.90
C ASP A 27 -11.47 -8.01 -21.89
N VAL A 28 -10.87 -7.15 -21.03
CA VAL A 28 -9.80 -7.53 -20.09
C VAL A 28 -10.36 -7.75 -18.68
N MET A 29 -11.25 -6.84 -18.23
CA MET A 29 -11.82 -6.83 -16.89
C MET A 29 -13.36 -6.70 -16.90
N PRO A 30 -14.07 -7.69 -17.46
CA PRO A 30 -15.52 -7.61 -17.70
C PRO A 30 -16.35 -7.45 -16.42
N ASN A 31 -15.94 -8.08 -15.31
CA ASN A 31 -16.69 -8.00 -14.05
C ASN A 31 -16.57 -6.60 -13.41
N LEU A 32 -15.37 -6.04 -13.41
CA LEU A 32 -15.12 -4.70 -12.86
C LEU A 32 -15.70 -3.61 -13.78
N ALA A 33 -15.64 -3.79 -15.10
CA ALA A 33 -16.29 -2.91 -16.06
C ALA A 33 -17.80 -2.86 -15.84
N ARG A 34 -18.42 -4.04 -15.70
CA ARG A 34 -19.85 -4.14 -15.37
C ARG A 34 -20.18 -3.48 -14.04
N PHE A 35 -19.40 -3.74 -12.99
CA PHE A 35 -19.60 -3.12 -11.67
C PHE A 35 -19.51 -1.59 -11.75
N ARG A 36 -18.52 -1.05 -12.46
CA ARG A 36 -18.36 0.38 -12.72
C ARG A 36 -19.60 0.97 -13.37
N ASP A 37 -20.14 0.31 -14.41
CA ASP A 37 -21.28 0.81 -15.18
C ASP A 37 -22.60 0.73 -14.38
N GLU A 38 -22.72 -0.18 -13.39
CA GLU A 38 -23.88 -0.38 -12.52
C GLU A 38 -23.81 0.36 -11.18
N SER A 39 -22.69 1.05 -10.89
CA SER A 39 -22.43 1.71 -9.60
C SER A 39 -22.05 3.17 -9.73
N HIS A 40 -21.90 3.85 -8.60
CA HIS A 40 -21.37 5.22 -8.60
C HIS A 40 -19.87 5.22 -8.80
N THR A 41 -19.40 5.98 -9.77
CA THR A 41 -17.97 6.13 -10.09
C THR A 41 -17.50 7.56 -9.83
N TRP A 42 -16.38 7.70 -9.13
CA TRP A 42 -15.70 8.98 -8.90
C TRP A 42 -14.64 9.21 -9.99
N GLU A 43 -14.98 9.97 -11.01
CA GLU A 43 -14.11 10.22 -12.17
C GLU A 43 -12.88 11.09 -11.83
N ASN A 44 -12.98 11.91 -10.79
CA ASN A 44 -11.93 12.83 -10.34
C ASN A 44 -11.17 12.31 -9.11
N TYR A 45 -11.16 11.00 -8.88
CA TYR A 45 -10.34 10.41 -7.84
C TYR A 45 -8.87 10.41 -8.27
N LEU A 46 -8.01 11.07 -7.47
CA LEU A 46 -6.58 11.23 -7.74
C LEU A 46 -5.76 10.70 -6.58
N ALA A 47 -4.73 9.94 -6.90
CA ALA A 47 -3.72 9.55 -5.93
C ALA A 47 -2.98 10.79 -5.39
N SER A 48 -2.56 10.75 -4.13
CA SER A 48 -1.71 11.79 -3.58
C SER A 48 -0.29 11.68 -4.13
N PHE A 49 0.38 12.82 -4.26
CA PHE A 49 1.80 12.85 -4.62
C PHE A 49 2.67 12.73 -3.35
N PRO A 50 3.74 11.91 -3.39
CA PRO A 50 4.12 10.96 -4.45
C PRO A 50 3.08 9.86 -4.68
N THR A 51 2.89 9.44 -5.95
CA THR A 51 1.89 8.43 -6.32
C THR A 51 2.44 7.03 -6.14
N GLU A 52 2.71 6.68 -4.90
CA GLU A 52 3.38 5.47 -4.46
C GLU A 52 2.51 4.71 -3.43
N THR A 53 2.65 3.38 -3.37
CA THR A 53 1.84 2.49 -2.52
C THR A 53 1.90 2.90 -1.04
N TYR A 54 3.14 3.07 -0.50
CA TYR A 54 3.33 3.33 0.94
C TYR A 54 3.05 4.78 1.34
N VAL A 55 2.72 5.62 0.37
CA VAL A 55 2.15 6.96 0.56
C VAL A 55 0.63 6.92 0.49
N ASN A 56 0.07 6.20 -0.48
CA ASN A 56 -1.36 6.23 -0.74
C ASN A 56 -2.18 5.26 0.12
N HIS A 57 -1.62 4.13 0.60
CA HIS A 57 -2.28 3.33 1.64
C HIS A 57 -2.55 4.16 2.90
N PRO A 58 -1.58 4.89 3.49
CA PRO A 58 -1.85 5.83 4.58
C PRO A 58 -2.92 6.87 4.26
N VAL A 59 -2.94 7.41 3.04
CA VAL A 59 -4.01 8.35 2.62
C VAL A 59 -5.39 7.70 2.68
N ILE A 60 -5.52 6.50 2.13
CA ILE A 60 -6.79 5.75 2.08
C ILE A 60 -7.24 5.40 3.50
N PHE A 61 -6.33 4.88 4.32
CA PHE A 61 -6.67 4.33 5.64
C PHE A 61 -6.57 5.32 6.80
N SER A 62 -6.15 6.57 6.57
CA SER A 62 -6.23 7.65 7.57
C SER A 62 -7.14 8.79 7.16
N GLY A 63 -7.37 8.98 5.86
CA GLY A 63 -8.09 10.13 5.31
C GLY A 63 -7.25 11.42 5.28
N PHE A 64 -5.96 11.36 5.62
CA PHE A 64 -5.05 12.50 5.60
C PHE A 64 -4.05 12.40 4.44
N ARG A 65 -3.59 13.54 3.94
CA ARG A 65 -2.53 13.64 2.95
C ARG A 65 -1.14 13.38 3.58
N PRO A 66 -0.07 13.17 2.80
CA PRO A 66 1.27 12.88 3.31
C PRO A 66 1.78 13.84 4.38
N ASN A 67 1.51 15.13 4.26
CA ASN A 67 1.86 16.13 5.28
C ASN A 67 1.07 15.99 6.60
N GLY A 68 -0.03 15.26 6.60
CA GLY A 68 -0.84 14.97 7.80
C GLY A 68 -0.46 13.65 8.45
N HIS A 69 -0.33 12.56 7.67
CA HIS A 69 0.00 11.24 8.23
C HIS A 69 1.51 10.99 8.39
N GLY A 70 2.38 11.76 7.73
CA GLY A 70 3.83 11.75 7.94
C GLY A 70 4.64 10.81 7.03
N LEU A 71 4.01 9.93 6.22
CA LEU A 71 4.71 9.07 5.26
C LEU A 71 4.78 9.77 3.91
N ILE A 72 6.00 10.04 3.43
CA ILE A 72 6.26 10.94 2.31
C ILE A 72 6.82 10.25 1.07
N ALA A 73 7.22 8.98 1.17
CA ALA A 73 7.74 8.16 0.08
C ALA A 73 7.67 6.67 0.42
N ASN A 74 7.92 5.80 -0.56
CA ASN A 74 8.07 4.35 -0.35
C ASN A 74 9.25 4.01 0.55
N SER A 75 10.29 4.84 0.50
CA SER A 75 11.44 4.79 1.41
C SER A 75 11.97 6.19 1.69
N PHE A 76 12.46 6.43 2.91
CA PHE A 76 13.05 7.71 3.31
C PHE A 76 13.99 7.58 4.51
N TYR A 77 14.88 8.55 4.64
CA TYR A 77 15.86 8.61 5.72
C TYR A 77 15.34 9.44 6.89
N CYS A 78 15.54 8.93 8.11
CA CYS A 78 15.16 9.58 9.37
C CYS A 78 16.43 9.79 10.22
N PRO A 79 17.10 10.92 10.10
CA PRO A 79 18.37 11.17 10.83
C PRO A 79 18.22 11.18 12.36
N GLU A 80 17.01 11.47 12.85
CA GLU A 80 16.70 11.51 14.29
C GLU A 80 16.55 10.12 14.91
N LEU A 81 16.33 9.09 14.10
CA LEU A 81 16.16 7.71 14.55
C LEU A 81 17.47 6.95 14.44
N LYS A 82 17.54 5.75 15.00
CA LYS A 82 18.74 4.90 15.04
C LYS A 82 18.43 3.47 14.61
N GLY A 83 19.50 2.78 14.16
CA GLY A 83 19.41 1.38 13.75
C GLY A 83 18.45 1.17 12.59
N LYS A 84 17.62 0.12 12.63
CA LYS A 84 16.67 -0.19 11.56
C LYS A 84 15.62 0.91 11.31
N ALA A 85 15.31 1.71 12.31
CA ALA A 85 14.36 2.81 12.18
C ALA A 85 14.91 4.03 11.42
N GLN A 86 16.22 4.09 11.18
CA GLN A 86 16.84 5.22 10.48
C GLN A 86 16.50 5.27 8.99
N LEU A 87 16.22 4.13 8.39
CA LEU A 87 15.78 4.01 6.99
C LEU A 87 14.40 3.36 6.96
N PHE A 88 13.38 4.12 6.55
CA PHE A 88 12.07 3.56 6.28
C PHE A 88 12.09 2.84 4.92
N CYS A 89 11.62 1.60 4.93
CA CYS A 89 11.37 0.79 3.74
C CYS A 89 9.96 0.23 3.84
N GLY A 90 9.02 0.80 3.10
CA GLY A 90 7.59 0.51 3.25
C GLY A 90 7.20 -0.95 2.94
N TRP A 91 7.93 -1.63 2.07
CA TRP A 91 7.69 -3.05 1.74
C TRP A 91 8.16 -4.02 2.85
N ASP A 92 9.09 -3.58 3.72
CA ASP A 92 9.59 -4.37 4.82
C ASP A 92 8.80 -4.13 6.10
N THR A 93 8.04 -5.14 6.52
CA THR A 93 7.26 -5.08 7.77
C THR A 93 8.12 -4.79 9.00
N GLU A 94 9.37 -5.26 9.05
CA GLU A 94 10.25 -5.00 10.20
C GLU A 94 10.67 -3.53 10.24
N SER A 95 10.92 -2.92 9.07
CA SER A 95 11.18 -1.48 8.97
C SER A 95 9.96 -0.66 9.42
N VAL A 96 8.76 -1.04 8.95
CA VAL A 96 7.49 -0.39 9.34
C VAL A 96 7.29 -0.46 10.86
N ILE A 97 7.49 -1.63 11.47
CA ILE A 97 7.37 -1.83 12.94
C ILE A 97 8.44 -1.03 13.68
N ALA A 98 9.70 -1.08 13.24
CA ALA A 98 10.79 -0.36 13.88
C ALA A 98 10.57 1.16 13.88
N GLN A 99 10.02 1.71 12.82
CA GLN A 99 9.65 3.13 12.73
C GLN A 99 8.47 3.47 13.66
N ASP A 100 7.48 2.58 13.76
CA ASP A 100 6.33 2.76 14.66
C ASP A 100 6.76 2.77 16.12
N GLU A 101 7.60 1.80 16.52
CA GLU A 101 8.10 1.67 17.90
C GLU A 101 9.09 2.78 18.30
N ALA A 102 9.83 3.34 17.33
CA ALA A 102 10.80 4.39 17.59
C ALA A 102 10.17 5.79 17.80
N ARG A 103 8.91 5.97 17.46
CA ARG A 103 8.20 7.24 17.56
C ARG A 103 7.19 7.23 18.69
N PRO A 104 7.15 8.25 19.57
CA PRO A 104 6.20 8.30 20.68
C PRO A 104 4.72 8.26 20.23
N GLU A 105 4.41 8.88 19.10
CA GLU A 105 3.07 8.92 18.49
C GLU A 105 2.77 7.73 17.57
N GLY A 106 3.73 6.83 17.36
CA GLY A 106 3.67 5.78 16.34
C GLY A 106 4.08 6.26 14.95
N LEU A 107 3.95 5.38 13.96
CA LEU A 107 4.32 5.69 12.57
C LEU A 107 3.40 6.74 11.95
N TYR A 108 2.11 6.68 12.23
CA TYR A 108 1.15 7.67 11.78
C TYR A 108 1.04 8.82 12.77
N ALA A 109 1.22 10.05 12.29
CA ALA A 109 1.00 11.25 13.08
C ALA A 109 -0.50 11.55 13.35
N VAL A 110 -1.39 10.70 12.86
CA VAL A 110 -2.86 10.81 12.97
C VAL A 110 -3.46 9.42 13.19
N PRO A 111 -4.65 9.31 13.82
CA PRO A 111 -5.31 8.01 13.96
C PRO A 111 -5.68 7.43 12.59
N ASP A 112 -5.50 6.12 12.43
CA ASP A 112 -5.95 5.40 11.25
C ASP A 112 -7.43 5.00 11.34
N MET A 113 -7.98 4.52 10.24
CA MET A 113 -9.38 4.10 10.14
C MET A 113 -9.70 2.95 11.11
N ALA A 114 -8.77 2.01 11.31
CA ALA A 114 -8.97 0.88 12.21
C ALA A 114 -9.07 1.34 13.67
N GLU A 115 -8.23 2.28 14.08
CA GLU A 115 -8.30 2.92 15.39
C GLU A 115 -9.63 3.65 15.59
N LEU A 116 -10.05 4.47 14.61
CA LEU A 116 -11.32 5.21 14.68
C LEU A 116 -12.53 4.28 14.75
N LEU A 117 -12.49 3.16 14.01
CA LEU A 117 -13.52 2.13 14.08
C LEU A 117 -13.53 1.47 15.46
N ALA A 118 -12.36 1.10 16.00
CA ALA A 118 -12.23 0.49 17.34
C ALA A 118 -12.78 1.40 18.45
N GLN A 119 -12.53 2.71 18.39
CA GLN A 119 -13.11 3.71 19.32
C GLN A 119 -14.64 3.75 19.28
N LYS A 120 -15.27 3.26 18.22
CA LYS A 120 -16.72 3.13 18.06
C LYS A 120 -17.23 1.71 18.33
N GLY A 121 -16.38 0.81 18.82
CA GLY A 121 -16.71 -0.61 19.02
C GLY A 121 -16.94 -1.36 17.70
N LYS A 122 -16.36 -0.87 16.61
CA LYS A 122 -16.42 -1.43 15.26
C LYS A 122 -15.15 -2.18 14.94
N THR A 123 -15.22 -3.09 13.97
CA THR A 123 -14.12 -3.98 13.61
C THR A 123 -13.65 -3.78 12.18
N MET A 124 -12.35 -3.95 11.95
CA MET A 124 -11.75 -3.92 10.62
C MET A 124 -10.84 -5.13 10.41
N ARG A 125 -11.03 -5.84 9.30
CA ARG A 125 -10.24 -7.01 8.93
C ARG A 125 -9.62 -6.81 7.56
N VAL A 126 -8.31 -6.99 7.47
CA VAL A 126 -7.51 -6.82 6.27
C VAL A 126 -6.94 -8.15 5.83
N LEU A 127 -7.25 -8.54 4.60
CA LEU A 127 -6.73 -9.69 3.88
C LEU A 127 -6.06 -9.18 2.61
N CYS A 128 -4.75 -9.29 2.52
CA CYS A 128 -3.97 -8.60 1.50
C CYS A 128 -3.00 -9.55 0.79
N ALA A 129 -2.92 -9.42 -0.52
CA ALA A 129 -1.99 -10.12 -1.38
C ALA A 129 -1.04 -9.14 -2.10
N ASN A 130 -0.50 -8.20 -1.33
CA ASN A 130 0.60 -7.31 -1.68
C ASN A 130 1.76 -7.54 -0.70
N SER A 131 2.69 -6.61 -0.52
CA SER A 131 3.77 -6.75 0.44
C SER A 131 3.28 -6.79 1.90
N ALA A 132 4.06 -7.41 2.78
CA ALA A 132 3.70 -7.47 4.19
C ALA A 132 3.74 -6.09 4.86
N GLY A 133 4.60 -5.18 4.37
CA GLY A 133 4.66 -3.81 4.87
C GLY A 133 3.43 -3.00 4.46
N SER A 134 3.01 -3.03 3.18
CA SER A 134 1.81 -2.34 2.73
C SER A 134 0.55 -2.85 3.44
N THR A 135 0.48 -4.16 3.70
CA THR A 135 -0.58 -4.76 4.48
C THR A 135 -0.62 -4.17 5.89
N ARG A 136 0.54 -4.06 6.55
CA ARG A 136 0.64 -3.50 7.90
C ARG A 136 0.10 -2.08 7.98
N LEU A 137 0.37 -1.25 6.98
CA LEU A 137 -0.12 0.13 6.90
C LEU A 137 -1.64 0.27 6.80
N GLN A 138 -2.36 -0.79 6.42
CA GLN A 138 -3.83 -0.74 6.30
C GLN A 138 -4.57 -0.91 7.64
N ASN A 139 -3.93 -1.57 8.62
CA ASN A 139 -4.44 -1.75 10.00
C ASN A 139 -3.24 -2.05 10.92
N MET A 140 -2.52 -1.00 11.29
CA MET A 140 -1.21 -1.06 11.94
C MET A 140 -1.22 -1.88 13.24
N HIS A 141 -2.26 -1.72 14.04
CA HIS A 141 -2.36 -2.21 15.40
C HIS A 141 -3.56 -3.14 15.61
N ALA A 142 -3.84 -4.02 14.63
CA ALA A 142 -4.98 -4.94 14.72
C ALA A 142 -4.95 -5.86 15.96
N ASP A 143 -3.78 -6.08 16.55
CA ASP A 143 -3.60 -6.84 17.80
C ASP A 143 -4.03 -6.07 19.06
N ARG A 144 -4.16 -4.76 18.99
CA ARG A 144 -4.64 -3.91 20.10
C ARG A 144 -6.17 -3.88 20.20
N TYR A 145 -6.88 -4.29 19.15
CA TYR A 145 -8.33 -4.11 19.04
C TYR A 145 -9.04 -5.46 18.83
N PRO A 146 -9.98 -5.84 19.74
CA PRO A 146 -10.73 -7.09 19.60
C PRO A 146 -11.48 -7.17 18.26
N GLY A 147 -11.36 -8.31 17.56
CA GLY A 147 -12.05 -8.58 16.29
C GLY A 147 -11.36 -8.01 15.06
N HIS A 148 -10.29 -7.23 15.21
CA HIS A 148 -9.48 -6.79 14.09
C HIS A 148 -8.56 -7.89 13.56
N LEU A 149 -8.15 -7.77 12.30
CA LEU A 149 -7.20 -8.64 11.62
C LEU A 149 -6.35 -7.84 10.65
N ASN A 150 -5.07 -8.19 10.59
CA ASN A 150 -4.18 -7.76 9.51
C ASN A 150 -3.38 -8.99 9.06
N ALA A 151 -3.57 -9.42 7.81
CA ALA A 151 -2.96 -10.63 7.27
C ALA A 151 -2.51 -10.43 5.81
N CYS A 152 -1.25 -10.77 5.55
CA CYS A 152 -0.64 -10.80 4.23
C CYS A 152 -0.36 -12.24 3.82
N ILE A 153 -0.75 -12.65 2.60
CA ILE A 153 -0.53 -14.01 2.11
C ILE A 153 0.96 -14.35 1.94
N HIS A 154 1.78 -13.34 1.64
CA HIS A 154 3.23 -13.51 1.50
C HIS A 154 3.97 -13.60 2.84
N ALA A 155 3.25 -13.38 3.96
CA ALA A 155 3.79 -13.40 5.31
C ALA A 155 2.69 -13.66 6.35
N LEU A 156 1.92 -14.76 6.22
CA LEU A 156 0.86 -15.12 7.17
C LEU A 156 1.41 -15.37 8.57
N GLU A 157 2.67 -15.78 8.68
CA GLU A 157 3.37 -15.93 9.97
C GLU A 157 3.55 -14.59 10.71
N LYS A 158 3.39 -13.45 10.02
CA LYS A 158 3.42 -12.09 10.60
C LYS A 158 2.03 -11.49 10.82
N ALA A 159 0.96 -12.26 10.55
CA ALA A 159 -0.41 -11.78 10.77
C ALA A 159 -0.69 -11.46 12.23
N ILE A 160 -1.52 -10.46 12.48
CA ILE A 160 -1.94 -10.02 13.81
C ILE A 160 -3.47 -9.95 13.91
N PRO A 161 -4.05 -10.29 15.08
CA PRO A 161 -3.42 -10.79 16.30
C PRO A 161 -2.98 -12.27 16.19
N ILE A 162 -2.22 -12.73 17.18
CA ILE A 162 -1.62 -14.08 17.21
C ILE A 162 -2.63 -15.23 17.15
N ASN A 163 -3.80 -15.08 17.77
CA ASN A 163 -4.86 -16.09 17.73
C ASN A 163 -5.41 -16.26 16.30
N GLU A 164 -5.63 -15.16 15.58
CA GLU A 164 -6.06 -15.19 14.18
C GLU A 164 -4.96 -15.76 13.28
N ARG A 165 -3.70 -15.36 13.48
CA ARG A 165 -2.57 -15.97 12.78
C ARG A 165 -2.55 -17.49 12.94
N ASN A 166 -2.67 -17.98 14.16
CA ASN A 166 -2.67 -19.41 14.43
C ASN A 166 -3.84 -20.14 13.77
N ARG A 167 -5.00 -19.47 13.66
CA ARG A 167 -6.19 -19.99 12.96
C ARG A 167 -5.93 -20.08 11.45
N LEU A 168 -5.36 -19.03 10.84
CA LEU A 168 -5.04 -19.00 9.41
C LEU A 168 -4.02 -20.08 9.04
N LEU A 169 -2.97 -20.23 9.83
CA LEU A 169 -1.90 -21.21 9.62
C LEU A 169 -2.32 -22.68 9.74
N GLN A 170 -3.53 -22.95 10.24
CA GLN A 170 -4.07 -24.33 10.24
C GLN A 170 -4.46 -24.83 8.86
N HIS A 171 -4.74 -23.90 7.92
CA HIS A 171 -5.33 -24.19 6.63
C HIS A 171 -4.59 -23.59 5.43
N SER A 172 -3.61 -22.76 5.69
CA SER A 172 -2.85 -22.06 4.66
C SER A 172 -1.36 -22.05 4.99
N PRO A 173 -0.45 -22.01 4.00
CA PRO A 173 0.98 -21.96 4.22
C PRO A 173 1.38 -20.68 4.96
N ALA A 174 2.45 -20.73 5.75
CA ALA A 174 2.94 -19.58 6.51
C ALA A 174 3.36 -18.42 5.62
N THR A 175 3.88 -18.73 4.46
CA THR A 175 4.33 -17.77 3.45
C THR A 175 4.10 -18.35 2.06
N MET A 176 3.54 -17.57 1.16
CA MET A 176 3.53 -17.88 -0.26
C MET A 176 4.57 -17.01 -0.98
N PRO A 177 5.36 -17.59 -1.90
CA PRO A 177 6.32 -16.80 -2.66
C PRO A 177 5.59 -15.82 -3.56
N LEU A 178 6.16 -14.62 -3.70
CA LEU A 178 5.72 -13.68 -4.71
C LEU A 178 6.17 -14.17 -6.09
N THR A 179 5.26 -14.22 -7.04
CA THR A 179 5.52 -14.61 -8.43
C THR A 179 4.96 -13.55 -9.37
N PHE A 180 5.42 -13.54 -10.61
CA PHE A 180 5.01 -12.55 -11.61
C PHE A 180 4.53 -13.23 -12.88
N PRO A 181 3.21 -13.33 -13.16
CA PRO A 181 2.08 -12.88 -12.32
C PRO A 181 1.86 -13.74 -11.06
N ASP A 182 1.25 -13.12 -10.04
CA ASP A 182 1.00 -13.76 -8.75
C ASP A 182 -0.40 -14.39 -8.68
N PHE A 183 -0.67 -15.40 -9.49
CA PHE A 183 -1.98 -16.04 -9.55
C PHE A 183 -2.32 -16.88 -8.32
N ALA A 184 -1.33 -17.61 -7.81
CA ALA A 184 -1.56 -18.59 -6.74
C ALA A 184 -1.85 -17.92 -5.41
N ALA A 185 -1.02 -16.96 -5.00
CA ALA A 185 -1.18 -16.30 -3.71
C ALA A 185 -2.44 -15.41 -3.69
N GLN A 186 -2.75 -14.71 -4.78
CA GLN A 186 -3.97 -13.94 -4.92
C GLN A 186 -5.22 -14.83 -4.77
N SER A 187 -5.20 -16.02 -5.39
CA SER A 187 -6.31 -16.98 -5.31
C SER A 187 -6.46 -17.57 -3.92
N GLU A 188 -5.35 -17.96 -3.27
CA GLU A 188 -5.36 -18.47 -1.89
C GLU A 188 -5.91 -17.43 -0.91
N MET A 189 -5.49 -16.15 -1.04
CA MET A 189 -6.03 -15.08 -0.18
C MET A 189 -7.53 -14.88 -0.39
N LEU A 190 -8.02 -15.01 -1.63
CA LEU A 190 -9.45 -14.98 -1.90
C LEU A 190 -10.19 -16.18 -1.26
N ASP A 191 -9.60 -17.37 -1.29
CA ASP A 191 -10.20 -18.54 -0.66
C ASP A 191 -10.24 -18.40 0.86
N ILE A 192 -9.22 -17.75 1.47
CA ILE A 192 -9.26 -17.33 2.88
C ILE A 192 -10.41 -16.36 3.13
N LEU A 193 -10.57 -15.31 2.30
CA LEU A 193 -11.68 -14.37 2.43
C LEU A 193 -13.04 -15.08 2.41
N PHE A 194 -13.25 -16.00 1.48
CA PHE A 194 -14.51 -16.74 1.41
C PHE A 194 -14.69 -17.67 2.60
N ARG A 195 -13.68 -18.46 2.96
CA ARG A 195 -13.75 -19.42 4.05
C ARG A 195 -13.98 -18.74 5.41
N ASP A 196 -13.26 -17.66 5.66
CA ASP A 196 -13.13 -17.10 7.00
C ASP A 196 -14.01 -15.88 7.24
N GLU A 197 -14.46 -15.22 6.19
CA GLU A 197 -15.28 -14.00 6.30
C GLU A 197 -16.65 -14.18 5.61
N LEU A 198 -16.68 -14.33 4.28
CA LEU A 198 -17.91 -14.20 3.51
C LEU A 198 -18.90 -15.36 3.74
N ASN A 199 -18.43 -16.60 3.85
CA ASN A 199 -19.27 -17.78 4.03
C ASN A 199 -19.78 -17.97 5.48
N ASN A 200 -19.28 -17.18 6.43
CA ASN A 200 -19.73 -17.23 7.83
C ASN A 200 -21.04 -16.44 8.07
N GLY A 201 -21.61 -15.90 7.02
CA GLY A 201 -22.84 -15.11 7.06
C GLY A 201 -22.56 -13.63 7.35
N VAL A 202 -23.34 -12.77 6.69
CA VAL A 202 -23.16 -11.30 6.74
C VAL A 202 -23.19 -10.73 8.15
N GLN A 203 -23.97 -11.33 9.07
CA GLN A 203 -24.04 -10.89 10.46
C GLN A 203 -22.70 -11.00 11.19
N ASN A 204 -21.83 -11.93 10.80
CA ASN A 204 -20.50 -12.17 11.39
C ASN A 204 -19.38 -11.43 10.64
N LEU A 205 -19.68 -10.85 9.47
CA LEU A 205 -18.71 -10.05 8.73
C LEU A 205 -18.27 -8.85 9.59
N ALA A 206 -17.01 -8.46 9.51
CA ALA A 206 -16.52 -7.24 10.17
C ALA A 206 -17.30 -6.00 9.68
N ASP A 207 -17.27 -4.91 10.45
CA ASP A 207 -17.88 -3.66 10.01
C ASP A 207 -17.20 -3.12 8.75
N MET A 208 -15.88 -3.35 8.63
CA MET A 208 -15.11 -3.14 7.41
C MET A 208 -14.22 -4.34 7.13
N THR A 209 -14.37 -4.93 5.96
CA THR A 209 -13.48 -5.97 5.42
C THR A 209 -12.75 -5.41 4.21
N VAL A 210 -11.43 -5.53 4.21
CA VAL A 210 -10.57 -5.12 3.10
C VAL A 210 -9.98 -6.37 2.46
N PHE A 211 -10.13 -6.48 1.15
CA PHE A 211 -9.44 -7.44 0.32
C PHE A 211 -8.57 -6.69 -0.69
N TRP A 212 -7.25 -6.78 -0.55
CA TRP A 212 -6.32 -6.02 -1.39
C TRP A 212 -5.55 -6.94 -2.32
N ILE A 213 -5.68 -6.71 -3.61
CA ILE A 213 -5.03 -7.45 -4.71
C ILE A 213 -3.77 -6.70 -5.11
N GLY A 214 -2.60 -7.34 -5.07
CA GLY A 214 -1.32 -6.74 -5.46
C GLY A 214 -1.09 -6.62 -6.97
N GLU A 215 -2.01 -7.17 -7.76
CA GLU A 215 -1.98 -7.08 -9.23
C GLU A 215 -2.93 -5.97 -9.72
N PRO A 216 -2.59 -5.28 -10.82
CA PRO A 216 -1.53 -5.56 -11.78
C PRO A 216 -0.16 -4.92 -11.44
N ASP A 217 0.03 -4.29 -10.29
CA ASP A 217 1.24 -3.54 -9.96
C ASP A 217 2.49 -4.42 -9.98
N HIS A 218 2.47 -5.57 -9.28
CA HIS A 218 3.59 -6.51 -9.23
C HIS A 218 4.07 -6.93 -10.63
N SER A 219 3.13 -7.34 -11.49
CA SER A 219 3.45 -7.73 -12.87
C SER A 219 3.90 -6.55 -13.71
N SER A 220 3.34 -5.35 -13.50
CA SER A 220 3.71 -4.14 -14.24
C SER A 220 5.15 -3.74 -13.98
N HIS A 221 5.62 -3.87 -12.74
CA HIS A 221 6.99 -3.59 -12.35
C HIS A 221 7.99 -4.60 -12.96
N GLU A 222 7.70 -5.89 -12.84
CA GLU A 222 8.68 -6.93 -13.14
C GLU A 222 8.73 -7.34 -14.62
N ILE A 223 7.60 -7.34 -15.28
CA ILE A 223 7.47 -7.82 -16.66
C ILE A 223 6.95 -6.76 -17.65
N GLY A 224 6.67 -5.56 -17.15
CA GLY A 224 6.27 -4.42 -17.96
C GLY A 224 4.77 -4.27 -18.15
N LEU A 225 4.35 -3.01 -18.16
CA LEU A 225 2.95 -2.59 -18.16
C LEU A 225 2.12 -3.10 -19.35
N LYS A 226 2.74 -3.26 -20.52
CA LYS A 226 2.12 -3.70 -21.77
C LYS A 226 2.36 -5.19 -22.09
N SER A 227 2.96 -5.93 -21.18
CA SER A 227 3.19 -7.36 -21.35
C SER A 227 1.86 -8.14 -21.41
N GLU A 228 1.81 -9.17 -22.24
CA GLU A 228 0.69 -10.11 -22.28
C GLU A 228 0.47 -10.78 -20.91
N LEU A 229 1.54 -11.05 -20.18
CA LEU A 229 1.45 -11.60 -18.82
C LEU A 229 0.81 -10.61 -17.83
N THR A 230 1.11 -9.33 -17.94
CA THR A 230 0.46 -8.29 -17.14
C THR A 230 -1.03 -8.14 -17.48
N GLU A 231 -1.40 -8.30 -18.76
CA GLU A 231 -2.82 -8.34 -19.14
C GLU A 231 -3.52 -9.57 -18.54
N ARG A 232 -2.86 -10.72 -18.52
CA ARG A 232 -3.37 -11.93 -17.84
C ARG A 232 -3.50 -11.72 -16.33
N ALA A 233 -2.60 -10.93 -15.69
CA ALA A 233 -2.72 -10.56 -14.29
C ALA A 233 -3.98 -9.72 -14.04
N ARG A 234 -4.27 -8.72 -14.89
CA ARG A 234 -5.52 -7.94 -14.82
C ARG A 234 -6.76 -8.82 -14.98
N THR A 235 -6.74 -9.70 -15.99
CA THR A 235 -7.85 -10.66 -16.21
C THR A 235 -8.04 -11.60 -15.02
N HIS A 236 -6.96 -12.01 -14.36
CA HIS A 236 -7.04 -12.83 -13.16
C HIS A 236 -7.63 -12.04 -11.97
N ALA A 237 -7.14 -10.83 -11.72
CA ALA A 237 -7.66 -9.94 -10.68
C ALA A 237 -9.17 -9.67 -10.87
N ASP A 238 -9.61 -9.46 -12.12
CA ASP A 238 -11.03 -9.34 -12.46
C ASP A 238 -11.85 -10.60 -12.15
N LYS A 239 -11.30 -11.79 -12.38
CA LYS A 239 -11.97 -13.06 -12.02
C LYS A 239 -12.11 -13.21 -10.51
N LEU A 240 -11.11 -12.79 -9.73
CA LEU A 240 -11.19 -12.78 -8.27
C LEU A 240 -12.29 -11.82 -7.82
N PHE A 241 -12.31 -10.61 -8.37
CA PHE A 241 -13.37 -9.65 -8.12
C PHE A 241 -14.74 -10.18 -8.52
N GLY A 242 -14.87 -10.85 -9.67
CA GLY A 242 -16.11 -11.44 -10.14
C GLY A 242 -16.75 -12.40 -9.11
N ARG A 243 -15.93 -13.24 -8.45
CA ARG A 243 -16.42 -14.11 -7.35
C ARG A 243 -16.97 -13.31 -6.17
N ILE A 244 -16.30 -12.22 -5.80
CA ILE A 244 -16.77 -11.31 -4.73
C ILE A 244 -18.05 -10.61 -5.15
N TYR A 245 -18.12 -10.12 -6.38
CA TYR A 245 -19.29 -9.42 -6.91
C TYR A 245 -20.52 -10.32 -6.99
N ASP A 246 -20.36 -11.57 -7.44
CA ASP A 246 -21.44 -12.57 -7.43
C ASP A 246 -21.94 -12.86 -6.02
N TRP A 247 -21.06 -13.02 -5.04
CA TRP A 247 -21.44 -13.15 -3.63
C TRP A 247 -22.20 -11.91 -3.14
N TRP A 248 -21.71 -10.72 -3.47
CA TRP A 248 -22.35 -9.47 -3.07
C TRP A 248 -23.74 -9.33 -3.68
N LEU A 249 -23.93 -9.62 -4.94
CA LEU A 249 -25.24 -9.61 -5.59
C LEU A 249 -26.23 -10.59 -4.93
N LYS A 250 -25.74 -11.76 -4.55
CA LYS A 250 -26.56 -12.83 -3.98
C LYS A 250 -26.87 -12.61 -2.49
N GLU A 251 -25.90 -12.23 -1.70
CA GLU A 251 -25.98 -12.21 -0.24
C GLU A 251 -25.80 -10.81 0.37
N GLY A 252 -24.77 -10.08 -0.08
CA GLY A 252 -24.32 -8.84 0.58
C GLY A 252 -25.29 -7.67 0.36
N ARG A 253 -25.69 -7.44 -0.88
CA ARG A 253 -26.49 -6.28 -1.28
C ARG A 253 -27.81 -6.17 -0.52
N SER A 254 -28.54 -7.27 -0.38
CA SER A 254 -29.83 -7.30 0.34
C SER A 254 -29.67 -7.15 1.86
N ARG A 255 -28.46 -7.32 2.38
CA ARG A 255 -28.11 -7.27 3.81
C ARG A 255 -27.27 -6.07 4.17
N ASN A 256 -27.37 -5.00 3.39
CA ASN A 256 -26.71 -3.70 3.63
C ASN A 256 -25.17 -3.74 3.67
N VAL A 257 -24.55 -4.62 2.86
CA VAL A 257 -23.11 -4.57 2.61
C VAL A 257 -22.84 -3.62 1.45
N GLN A 258 -22.04 -2.60 1.68
CA GLN A 258 -21.57 -1.69 0.64
C GLN A 258 -20.30 -2.27 0.02
N LEU A 259 -20.33 -2.56 -1.28
CA LEU A 259 -19.14 -2.98 -2.04
C LEU A 259 -18.47 -1.75 -2.64
N VAL A 260 -17.18 -1.57 -2.34
CA VAL A 260 -16.38 -0.46 -2.81
C VAL A 260 -15.15 -1.01 -3.52
N THR A 261 -14.80 -0.47 -4.67
CA THR A 261 -13.55 -0.79 -5.36
C THR A 261 -12.70 0.47 -5.54
N MET A 262 -11.38 0.32 -5.44
CA MET A 262 -10.43 1.41 -5.66
C MET A 262 -9.06 0.90 -6.07
N SER A 263 -8.23 1.81 -6.56
CA SER A 263 -6.77 1.63 -6.65
C SER A 263 -6.09 2.71 -5.80
N ASP A 264 -4.91 2.41 -5.30
CA ASP A 264 -4.08 3.37 -4.55
C ASP A 264 -3.38 4.36 -5.48
N HIS A 265 -2.94 3.91 -6.65
CA HIS A 265 -2.34 4.73 -7.70
C HIS A 265 -2.56 4.09 -9.08
N GLY A 266 -2.05 4.73 -10.12
CA GLY A 266 -1.90 4.16 -11.46
C GLY A 266 -0.46 3.72 -11.70
N HIS A 267 -0.12 3.43 -12.97
CA HIS A 267 1.19 3.01 -13.39
C HIS A 267 1.55 3.66 -14.72
N GLY A 268 2.80 4.07 -14.88
CA GLY A 268 3.34 4.64 -16.12
C GLY A 268 4.51 3.82 -16.65
N GLU A 269 4.76 3.90 -17.96
CA GLU A 269 5.98 3.33 -18.52
C GLU A 269 7.19 4.17 -18.14
N ILE A 270 8.29 3.51 -17.77
CA ILE A 270 9.56 4.16 -17.47
C ILE A 270 10.37 4.26 -18.77
N ALA A 271 10.84 5.47 -19.10
CA ALA A 271 11.70 5.71 -20.27
C ALA A 271 13.20 5.53 -19.96
N GLY A 272 13.59 5.60 -18.69
CA GLY A 272 14.99 5.47 -18.25
C GLY A 272 15.14 5.72 -16.75
N HIS A 273 16.38 5.60 -16.28
CA HIS A 273 16.75 5.86 -14.89
C HIS A 273 17.64 7.10 -14.81
N VAL A 274 17.51 7.88 -13.74
CA VAL A 274 18.36 9.03 -13.43
C VAL A 274 19.32 8.65 -12.31
N ASP A 275 20.62 8.72 -12.57
CA ASP A 275 21.65 8.51 -11.55
C ASP A 275 21.88 9.79 -10.73
N PHE A 276 20.97 10.10 -9.81
CA PHE A 276 21.08 11.28 -8.95
C PHE A 276 22.35 11.28 -8.11
N ALA A 277 22.77 10.12 -7.59
CA ALA A 277 24.02 10.00 -6.83
C ALA A 277 25.23 10.33 -7.70
N GLY A 278 25.26 9.81 -8.92
CA GLY A 278 26.33 10.09 -9.89
C GLY A 278 26.39 11.57 -10.27
N ILE A 279 25.26 12.22 -10.51
CA ILE A 279 25.19 13.66 -10.81
C ILE A 279 25.79 14.48 -9.66
N LEU A 280 25.37 14.21 -8.42
CA LEU A 280 25.87 14.92 -7.24
C LEU A 280 27.37 14.64 -6.97
N ARG A 281 27.80 13.40 -7.11
CA ARG A 281 29.23 13.00 -6.92
C ARG A 281 30.13 13.63 -7.97
N GLN A 282 29.71 13.74 -9.23
CA GLN A 282 30.45 14.44 -10.29
C GLN A 282 30.61 15.95 -10.00
N ALA A 283 29.66 16.54 -9.29
CA ALA A 283 29.73 17.92 -8.83
C ALA A 283 30.58 18.10 -7.54
N GLY A 284 31.20 17.02 -7.04
CA GLY A 284 32.07 17.03 -5.86
C GLY A 284 31.35 16.87 -4.53
N CYS A 285 30.06 16.46 -4.51
CA CYS A 285 29.34 16.20 -3.28
C CYS A 285 29.61 14.79 -2.74
N THR A 286 29.66 14.64 -1.42
CA THR A 286 29.69 13.33 -0.75
C THR A 286 28.26 12.85 -0.49
N VAL A 287 27.87 11.76 -1.16
CA VAL A 287 26.51 11.20 -1.10
C VAL A 287 26.57 9.74 -0.70
N VAL A 288 25.74 9.35 0.26
CA VAL A 288 25.46 7.95 0.61
C VAL A 288 24.02 7.62 0.19
N THR A 289 23.83 6.46 -0.45
CA THR A 289 22.53 5.98 -0.89
C THR A 289 21.92 5.01 0.15
N ASP A 290 20.62 4.77 0.06
CA ASP A 290 19.92 3.74 0.85
C ASP A 290 20.56 2.35 0.67
N GLN A 291 20.94 1.98 -0.55
CA GLN A 291 21.60 0.72 -0.85
C GLN A 291 22.97 0.61 -0.15
N GLU A 292 23.73 1.70 -0.10
CA GLU A 292 25.00 1.75 0.62
C GLU A 292 24.79 1.67 2.14
N ILE A 293 23.73 2.32 2.68
CA ILE A 293 23.34 2.20 4.10
C ILE A 293 22.97 0.74 4.44
N LEU A 294 22.16 0.10 3.60
CA LEU A 294 21.81 -1.32 3.76
C LEU A 294 23.03 -2.23 3.65
N GLY A 295 24.04 -1.82 2.88
CA GLY A 295 25.36 -2.47 2.78
C GLY A 295 26.31 -2.20 3.96
N GLY A 296 25.90 -1.36 4.93
CA GLY A 296 26.66 -1.06 6.15
C GLY A 296 27.44 0.26 6.13
N ALA A 297 27.22 1.14 5.13
CA ALA A 297 27.78 2.48 5.15
C ALA A 297 27.18 3.33 6.27
N ASP A 298 27.99 4.15 6.93
CA ASP A 298 27.52 5.10 7.92
C ASP A 298 27.05 6.40 7.22
N PRO A 299 25.75 6.75 7.30
CA PRO A 299 25.25 7.96 6.68
C PRO A 299 25.82 9.25 7.30
N SER A 300 26.42 9.19 8.50
CA SER A 300 27.03 10.35 9.15
C SER A 300 28.32 10.83 8.46
N ASP A 301 28.94 9.98 7.65
CA ASP A 301 30.18 10.30 6.92
C ASP A 301 29.94 11.13 5.65
N ALA A 302 28.67 11.26 5.22
CA ALA A 302 28.29 11.99 4.02
C ALA A 302 27.69 13.38 4.31
N GLU A 303 27.77 14.27 3.32
CA GLU A 303 27.05 15.55 3.32
C GLU A 303 25.56 15.35 3.04
N MET A 304 25.24 14.28 2.30
CA MET A 304 23.90 14.00 1.82
C MET A 304 23.58 12.51 1.90
N VAL A 305 22.31 12.22 2.20
CA VAL A 305 21.74 10.88 2.09
C VAL A 305 20.67 10.90 1.02
N LEU A 306 20.80 10.06 0.00
CA LEU A 306 19.87 9.91 -1.09
C LEU A 306 19.09 8.61 -0.90
N VAL A 307 17.79 8.71 -0.82
CA VAL A 307 16.88 7.57 -0.71
C VAL A 307 15.79 7.72 -1.74
N GLY A 308 15.45 6.66 -2.41
CA GLY A 308 14.27 6.68 -3.26
C GLY A 308 14.38 5.78 -4.47
N ASP A 309 13.22 5.62 -5.10
CA ASP A 309 12.98 4.76 -6.23
C ASP A 309 12.39 5.59 -7.39
N TYR A 310 11.07 5.81 -7.40
CA TYR A 310 10.38 6.63 -8.42
C TYR A 310 10.43 8.13 -8.10
N THR A 311 10.41 8.45 -6.83
CA THR A 311 10.74 9.77 -6.31
C THR A 311 11.98 9.65 -5.42
N ALA A 312 12.89 10.61 -5.53
CA ALA A 312 14.11 10.62 -4.73
C ALA A 312 14.01 11.63 -3.60
N GLY A 313 14.18 11.18 -2.36
CA GLY A 313 14.35 12.01 -1.19
C GLY A 313 15.85 12.27 -0.94
N LEU A 314 16.24 13.53 -0.87
CA LEU A 314 17.60 13.94 -0.54
C LEU A 314 17.62 14.64 0.81
N TRP A 315 18.16 13.96 1.82
CA TRP A 315 18.48 14.61 3.09
C TRP A 315 19.85 15.31 2.97
N VAL A 316 19.91 16.56 3.42
CA VAL A 316 21.12 17.39 3.30
C VAL A 316 21.54 17.86 4.69
N LYS A 317 22.79 17.61 5.08
CA LYS A 317 23.33 17.95 6.41
C LYS A 317 23.39 19.48 6.63
N ASP A 318 23.88 20.22 5.65
CA ASP A 318 23.81 21.69 5.63
C ASP A 318 22.61 22.13 4.80
N ASN A 319 21.51 22.44 5.50
CA ASN A 319 20.24 22.88 4.91
C ASN A 319 20.14 24.41 4.72
N SER A 320 21.29 25.13 4.68
CA SER A 320 21.32 26.55 4.35
C SER A 320 20.72 26.80 2.95
N VAL A 321 20.02 27.92 2.79
CA VAL A 321 19.39 28.32 1.51
C VAL A 321 20.42 28.36 0.37
N GLU A 322 21.66 28.80 0.69
CA GLU A 322 22.75 28.85 -0.30
C GLU A 322 23.11 27.45 -0.79
N ASN A 323 23.30 26.48 0.14
CA ASN A 323 23.66 25.11 -0.20
C ASN A 323 22.51 24.39 -0.91
N LEU A 324 21.27 24.52 -0.43
CA LEU A 324 20.09 23.92 -1.10
C LEU A 324 19.89 24.49 -2.51
N THR A 325 20.14 25.79 -2.72
CA THR A 325 20.07 26.42 -4.04
C THR A 325 21.14 25.84 -4.98
N LYS A 326 22.37 25.68 -4.48
CA LYS A 326 23.45 25.04 -5.25
C LYS A 326 23.11 23.60 -5.65
N ILE A 327 22.61 22.80 -4.72
CA ILE A 327 22.21 21.42 -4.99
C ILE A 327 21.07 21.36 -6.03
N ALA A 328 20.07 22.20 -5.88
CA ALA A 328 18.97 22.30 -6.84
C ALA A 328 19.47 22.68 -8.25
N GLN A 329 20.43 23.60 -8.35
CA GLN A 329 21.07 23.98 -9.63
C GLN A 329 21.84 22.81 -10.24
N ILE A 330 22.59 22.05 -9.43
CA ILE A 330 23.31 20.87 -9.90
C ILE A 330 22.32 19.86 -10.49
N LEU A 331 21.28 19.50 -9.73
CA LEU A 331 20.27 18.51 -10.17
C LEU A 331 19.53 19.00 -11.43
N THR A 332 19.03 20.23 -11.43
CA THR A 332 18.27 20.78 -12.58
C THR A 332 19.10 21.08 -13.80
N SER A 333 20.44 21.02 -13.71
CA SER A 333 21.32 21.14 -14.89
C SER A 333 21.30 19.88 -15.77
N ASP A 334 20.89 18.75 -15.23
CA ASP A 334 20.71 17.51 -16.00
C ASP A 334 19.28 17.47 -16.59
N PRO A 335 19.13 17.34 -17.91
CA PRO A 335 17.81 17.39 -18.57
C PRO A 335 16.90 16.20 -18.23
N SER A 336 17.44 15.13 -17.65
CA SER A 336 16.66 13.97 -17.18
C SER A 336 16.02 14.19 -15.80
N VAL A 337 16.47 15.23 -15.06
CA VAL A 337 15.88 15.59 -13.77
C VAL A 337 14.64 16.44 -13.98
N GLY A 338 13.52 16.01 -13.42
CA GLY A 338 12.24 16.71 -13.50
C GLY A 338 12.11 17.83 -12.45
N LEU A 339 11.07 17.77 -11.63
CA LEU A 339 10.80 18.76 -10.61
C LEU A 339 11.68 18.51 -9.37
N VAL A 340 12.27 19.58 -8.84
CA VAL A 340 13.01 19.57 -7.59
C VAL A 340 12.25 20.45 -6.59
N PHE A 341 11.97 19.90 -5.41
CA PHE A 341 11.29 20.60 -4.31
C PHE A 341 12.22 20.69 -3.11
N SER A 342 12.15 21.78 -2.37
CA SER A 342 12.81 21.93 -1.06
C SER A 342 11.77 22.29 -0.01
N GLN A 343 12.05 21.96 1.25
CA GLN A 343 11.30 22.55 2.36
C GLN A 343 11.58 24.07 2.44
N PRO A 344 10.58 24.87 2.80
CA PRO A 344 10.74 26.31 2.93
C PRO A 344 11.68 26.69 4.09
#